data_bed67cf7251bc809068ade53caedb50e
#
_entry.id   bed67cf7251bc809068ade53caedb50e
#
_cell.length_a   1.000
_cell.length_b   1.000
_cell.length_c   1.000
_cell.angle_alpha   90.00
_cell.angle_beta   90.00
_cell.angle_gamma   90.00
#
_symmetry.space_group_name_H-M   'P 1'
#
loop_
_entity.id
_entity.type
_entity.pdbx_description
1 polymer ?
#
loop_
_entity_poly.entity_id
_entity_poly.type
_entity_poly.pdbx_seq_one_letter_code
_entity_poly.pdbx_strand_id
1 'polypeptide(L)'
;MVATVGDFDNLNPFILRGTAPASVFRVWQPLFKPSDTDSVTAYADLARSAEVSADGLTVIFHLNPRARFSDGTPVTSADVVWTYKTLVAEGAPIYADLYGGVAAAAAPDAQTAVFTLRPGAGRAAILNLAEMYVLPAHFWNGRAFDAPLRDFPVGSGPYQVSAVSYGDTITYARVKNWWAAANPTDVGFYNFDVFSEEFFHSDAVALQAFLARQVDARIETAAPLWASGYHLADAETKNLAMVNAPLSLPAGIHGFVMNTRKKLFADARVRQAMVLAFDFEWINRVMFSGAQQRETSFFTDSPMASSGLPSAAELRLLQPFRGKIPHAVFTAPFALPVTDGSGDNLPELRQAYALLIAAGWRLQNWRLVDAQGDPLSFEILLADPHDEAIAFPYAADLKDLGVDAQIRTIDPSSYQRRIENYDFDMTVESVPATDYPDAEQADYWGCAAARRPGGYNYAGVCSPAIDAMIAAEISAKTLADKTAAIHALDRLLLNGWYFVPWGVPAAAHVAYWRDKVAMQPAPLQIGVDYDLWWAK
;
A
#
# COMPACT_ATOMS: atom_id res chain seq x y z
N MET A 1 -26.02 -1.38 7.33
CA MET A 1 -25.81 -1.07 5.91
C MET A 1 -24.68 -0.04 5.80
N VAL A 2 -23.73 -0.26 4.94
CA VAL A 2 -22.61 0.68 4.71
C VAL A 2 -22.65 1.21 3.27
N ALA A 3 -22.14 2.42 3.07
CA ALA A 3 -22.01 3.02 1.75
C ALA A 3 -20.59 2.84 1.19
N THR A 4 -20.48 2.45 -0.07
CA THR A 4 -19.23 2.34 -0.83
C THR A 4 -19.37 3.12 -2.13
N VAL A 5 -18.31 3.80 -2.56
CA VAL A 5 -18.28 4.46 -3.87
C VAL A 5 -17.65 3.51 -4.87
N GLY A 6 -18.32 3.31 -5.99
CA GLY A 6 -17.87 2.39 -7.05
C GLY A 6 -19.02 1.61 -7.66
N ASP A 7 -18.68 0.45 -8.22
CA ASP A 7 -19.58 -0.46 -8.92
C ASP A 7 -19.06 -1.89 -8.80
N PHE A 8 -19.93 -2.89 -8.98
CA PHE A 8 -19.55 -4.29 -9.06
C PHE A 8 -20.47 -5.08 -10.00
N ASP A 9 -19.93 -6.07 -10.69
CA ASP A 9 -20.66 -6.91 -11.64
C ASP A 9 -20.35 -8.40 -11.51
N ASN A 10 -19.53 -8.76 -10.51
CA ASN A 10 -18.92 -10.07 -10.34
C ASN A 10 -18.79 -10.41 -8.85
N LEU A 11 -18.82 -11.71 -8.49
CA LEU A 11 -18.59 -12.20 -7.13
C LEU A 11 -17.29 -13.01 -6.99
N ASN A 12 -16.46 -13.08 -8.04
CA ASN A 12 -15.14 -13.69 -7.97
C ASN A 12 -14.05 -12.61 -7.87
N PRO A 13 -13.47 -12.35 -6.67
CA PRO A 13 -12.46 -11.31 -6.48
C PRO A 13 -11.05 -11.74 -6.92
N PHE A 14 -10.89 -12.98 -7.37
CA PHE A 14 -9.57 -13.58 -7.65
C PHE A 14 -9.15 -13.44 -9.11
N ILE A 15 -9.94 -12.78 -9.98
CA ILE A 15 -9.71 -12.65 -11.40
C ILE A 15 -9.64 -11.18 -11.85
N LEU A 16 -9.12 -10.93 -13.07
CA LEU A 16 -9.09 -9.57 -13.65
C LEU A 16 -10.40 -9.14 -14.30
N ARG A 17 -11.28 -10.09 -14.69
CA ARG A 17 -12.50 -9.78 -15.44
C ARG A 17 -13.63 -9.39 -14.51
N GLY A 18 -14.20 -8.21 -14.75
CA GLY A 18 -15.27 -7.66 -13.91
C GLY A 18 -14.71 -7.09 -12.59
N THR A 19 -15.60 -6.50 -11.81
CA THR A 19 -15.29 -5.90 -10.53
C THR A 19 -16.07 -6.63 -9.44
N ALA A 20 -15.38 -7.20 -8.45
CA ALA A 20 -15.99 -7.80 -7.29
C ALA A 20 -15.93 -6.84 -6.09
N PRO A 21 -16.96 -6.79 -5.22
CA PRO A 21 -16.91 -6.00 -4.00
C PRO A 21 -15.85 -6.58 -3.06
N ALA A 22 -15.06 -5.70 -2.43
CA ALA A 22 -14.05 -6.14 -1.45
C ALA A 22 -14.67 -6.90 -0.28
N SER A 23 -15.91 -6.57 0.09
CA SER A 23 -16.67 -7.25 1.14
C SER A 23 -16.91 -8.74 0.89
N VAL A 24 -16.79 -9.22 -0.37
CA VAL A 24 -17.02 -10.64 -0.69
C VAL A 24 -15.99 -11.59 -0.05
N PHE A 25 -14.82 -11.09 0.31
CA PHE A 25 -13.81 -11.88 1.03
C PHE A 25 -14.33 -12.43 2.38
N ARG A 26 -15.38 -11.84 2.98
CA ARG A 26 -16.07 -12.37 4.18
C ARG A 26 -16.68 -13.77 3.99
N VAL A 27 -16.82 -14.22 2.76
CA VAL A 27 -17.34 -15.55 2.43
C VAL A 27 -16.31 -16.65 2.68
N TRP A 28 -15.02 -16.34 2.61
CA TRP A 28 -13.94 -17.31 2.77
C TRP A 28 -13.05 -16.97 3.96
N GLN A 29 -12.28 -17.97 4.40
CA GLN A 29 -11.23 -17.78 5.40
C GLN A 29 -9.87 -18.11 4.81
N PRO A 30 -8.82 -17.41 5.28
CA PRO A 30 -7.44 -17.77 4.98
C PRO A 30 -6.97 -18.96 5.83
N LEU A 31 -5.83 -19.54 5.50
CA LEU A 31 -5.20 -20.54 6.37
C LEU A 31 -4.85 -19.95 7.75
N PHE A 32 -4.31 -18.73 7.75
CA PHE A 32 -4.04 -17.93 8.95
C PHE A 32 -4.60 -16.52 8.73
N LYS A 33 -5.33 -16.00 9.70
CA LYS A 33 -5.86 -14.65 9.68
C LYS A 33 -4.75 -13.64 9.94
N PRO A 34 -4.54 -12.64 9.07
CA PRO A 34 -3.57 -11.57 9.33
C PRO A 34 -3.95 -10.78 10.59
N SER A 35 -2.97 -10.19 11.24
CA SER A 35 -3.17 -9.28 12.37
C SER A 35 -3.75 -7.95 11.89
N ASP A 36 -4.68 -7.37 12.64
CA ASP A 36 -5.21 -6.02 12.38
C ASP A 36 -4.33 -4.92 13.00
N THR A 37 -3.24 -5.31 13.69
CA THR A 37 -2.37 -4.40 14.43
C THR A 37 -0.92 -4.37 13.95
N ASP A 38 -0.53 -5.31 13.09
CA ASP A 38 0.78 -5.37 12.43
C ASP A 38 0.70 -6.23 11.16
N SER A 39 1.62 -6.04 10.22
CA SER A 39 1.65 -6.73 8.93
C SER A 39 2.58 -7.97 8.91
N VAL A 40 3.12 -8.39 10.05
CA VAL A 40 4.09 -9.51 10.14
C VAL A 40 3.59 -10.68 10.97
N THR A 41 2.43 -10.54 11.58
CA THR A 41 1.81 -11.55 12.43
C THR A 41 0.56 -12.12 11.76
N ALA A 42 0.44 -13.43 11.75
CA ALA A 42 -0.79 -14.11 11.33
C ALA A 42 -1.18 -15.16 12.38
N TYR A 43 -2.46 -15.27 12.64
CA TYR A 43 -3.03 -16.14 13.66
C TYR A 43 -3.69 -17.36 13.04
N ALA A 44 -3.59 -18.51 13.71
CA ALA A 44 -4.21 -19.75 13.29
C ALA A 44 -5.72 -19.59 13.06
N ASP A 45 -6.20 -20.03 11.88
CA ASP A 45 -7.61 -19.98 11.50
C ASP A 45 -8.05 -21.31 10.84
N LEU A 46 -8.19 -21.41 9.50
CA LEU A 46 -8.44 -22.68 8.82
C LEU A 46 -7.34 -23.71 9.13
N ALA A 47 -6.09 -23.28 9.17
CA ALA A 47 -5.01 -24.09 9.72
C ALA A 47 -4.84 -23.78 11.22
N ARG A 48 -4.80 -24.84 12.04
CA ARG A 48 -4.57 -24.73 13.50
C ARG A 48 -3.10 -24.52 13.86
N SER A 49 -2.20 -24.88 12.97
CA SER A 49 -0.74 -24.71 13.14
C SER A 49 -0.03 -24.78 11.79
N ALA A 50 1.16 -24.21 11.75
CA ALA A 50 2.09 -24.36 10.66
C ALA A 50 3.47 -24.77 11.20
N GLU A 51 4.22 -25.55 10.42
CA GLU A 51 5.59 -25.92 10.68
C GLU A 51 6.45 -25.47 9.52
N VAL A 52 7.60 -24.86 9.83
CA VAL A 52 8.59 -24.45 8.83
C VAL A 52 9.88 -25.22 9.10
N SER A 53 10.42 -25.87 8.06
CA SER A 53 11.69 -26.60 8.17
C SER A 53 12.85 -25.66 8.53
N ALA A 54 13.92 -26.22 9.10
CA ALA A 54 15.07 -25.44 9.56
C ALA A 54 15.78 -24.66 8.43
N ASP A 55 15.68 -25.13 7.20
CA ASP A 55 16.20 -24.46 5.99
C ASP A 55 15.21 -23.44 5.40
N GLY A 56 13.99 -23.35 5.95
CA GLY A 56 12.94 -22.44 5.47
C GLY A 56 12.30 -22.87 4.14
N LEU A 57 12.61 -24.05 3.62
CA LEU A 57 12.17 -24.48 2.29
C LEU A 57 10.94 -25.39 2.28
N THR A 58 10.46 -25.81 3.45
CA THR A 58 9.22 -26.59 3.56
C THR A 58 8.30 -25.96 4.57
N VAL A 59 7.06 -25.73 4.17
CA VAL A 59 5.99 -25.21 5.03
C VAL A 59 4.87 -26.24 5.06
N ILE A 60 4.46 -26.65 6.26
CA ILE A 60 3.41 -27.63 6.49
C ILE A 60 2.27 -26.96 7.26
N PHE A 61 1.09 -26.94 6.70
CA PHE A 61 -0.12 -26.45 7.36
C PHE A 61 -0.98 -27.62 7.83
N HIS A 62 -1.35 -27.63 9.11
CA HIS A 62 -2.27 -28.60 9.69
C HIS A 62 -3.64 -27.98 9.84
N LEU A 63 -4.62 -28.46 9.07
CA LEU A 63 -5.96 -27.91 9.05
C LEU A 63 -6.73 -28.20 10.34
N ASN A 64 -7.67 -27.35 10.66
CA ASN A 64 -8.61 -27.56 11.74
C ASN A 64 -9.64 -28.64 11.34
N PRO A 65 -9.76 -29.77 12.04
CA PRO A 65 -10.67 -30.84 11.65
C PRO A 65 -12.16 -30.45 11.73
N ARG A 66 -12.48 -29.31 12.38
CA ARG A 66 -13.85 -28.77 12.43
C ARG A 66 -14.18 -27.89 11.24
N ALA A 67 -13.18 -27.47 10.46
CA ALA A 67 -13.36 -26.55 9.34
C ALA A 67 -14.36 -27.10 8.32
N ARG A 68 -15.36 -26.29 7.97
CA ARG A 68 -16.45 -26.63 7.05
C ARG A 68 -16.75 -25.47 6.14
N PHE A 69 -17.12 -25.77 4.91
CA PHE A 69 -17.78 -24.82 4.03
C PHE A 69 -19.25 -24.61 4.44
N SER A 70 -19.86 -23.55 3.94
CA SER A 70 -21.25 -23.16 4.26
C SER A 70 -22.31 -24.19 3.81
N ASP A 71 -21.97 -25.06 2.87
CA ASP A 71 -22.80 -26.20 2.45
C ASP A 71 -22.61 -27.45 3.33
N GLY A 72 -21.77 -27.38 4.36
CA GLY A 72 -21.49 -28.43 5.32
C GLY A 72 -20.35 -29.37 4.93
N THR A 73 -19.77 -29.26 3.72
CA THR A 73 -18.65 -30.10 3.31
C THR A 73 -17.37 -29.76 4.10
N PRO A 74 -16.55 -30.75 4.47
CA PRO A 74 -15.28 -30.49 5.15
C PRO A 74 -14.31 -29.70 4.28
N VAL A 75 -13.59 -28.76 4.88
CA VAL A 75 -12.40 -28.16 4.25
C VAL A 75 -11.25 -29.15 4.35
N THR A 76 -10.59 -29.44 3.25
CA THR A 76 -9.48 -30.41 3.17
C THR A 76 -8.22 -29.79 2.59
N SER A 77 -7.08 -30.44 2.83
CA SER A 77 -5.81 -30.07 2.22
C SER A 77 -5.81 -30.15 0.69
N ALA A 78 -6.71 -30.98 0.11
CA ALA A 78 -6.92 -31.02 -1.32
C ALA A 78 -7.51 -29.70 -1.83
N ASP A 79 -8.41 -29.05 -1.07
CA ASP A 79 -8.94 -27.72 -1.41
C ASP A 79 -7.84 -26.66 -1.33
N VAL A 80 -6.95 -26.73 -0.34
CA VAL A 80 -5.80 -25.83 -0.20
C VAL A 80 -4.87 -25.93 -1.41
N VAL A 81 -4.49 -27.15 -1.78
CA VAL A 81 -3.59 -27.38 -2.92
C VAL A 81 -4.27 -27.02 -4.24
N TRP A 82 -5.56 -27.30 -4.37
CA TRP A 82 -6.34 -26.92 -5.54
C TRP A 82 -6.41 -25.40 -5.66
N THR A 83 -6.73 -24.69 -4.57
CA THR A 83 -6.79 -23.22 -4.55
C THR A 83 -5.47 -22.62 -5.01
N TYR A 84 -4.36 -23.02 -4.41
CA TYR A 84 -3.04 -22.54 -4.81
C TYR A 84 -2.81 -22.71 -6.32
N LYS A 85 -3.04 -23.92 -6.84
CA LYS A 85 -2.82 -24.23 -8.27
C LYS A 85 -3.71 -23.40 -9.18
N THR A 86 -4.97 -23.24 -8.81
CA THR A 86 -5.96 -22.49 -9.60
C THR A 86 -5.64 -21.00 -9.60
N LEU A 87 -5.29 -20.42 -8.45
CA LEU A 87 -4.90 -19.01 -8.35
C LEU A 87 -3.67 -18.70 -9.21
N VAL A 88 -2.66 -19.58 -9.20
CA VAL A 88 -1.45 -19.40 -10.02
C VAL A 88 -1.71 -19.57 -11.51
N ALA A 89 -2.61 -20.48 -11.89
CA ALA A 89 -2.84 -20.83 -13.30
C ALA A 89 -3.93 -19.97 -13.97
N GLU A 90 -4.98 -19.61 -13.23
CA GLU A 90 -6.22 -19.04 -13.78
C GLU A 90 -6.64 -17.74 -13.04
N GLY A 91 -6.01 -17.41 -11.91
CA GLY A 91 -6.26 -16.19 -11.15
C GLY A 91 -5.66 -14.93 -11.82
N ALA A 92 -5.90 -13.77 -11.20
CA ALA A 92 -5.23 -12.53 -11.59
C ALA A 92 -3.70 -12.70 -11.53
N PRO A 93 -2.91 -12.06 -12.42
CA PRO A 93 -1.45 -12.23 -12.50
C PRO A 93 -0.72 -12.04 -11.18
N ILE A 94 -1.23 -11.19 -10.30
CA ILE A 94 -0.65 -10.97 -8.98
C ILE A 94 -0.50 -12.26 -8.16
N TYR A 95 -1.36 -13.25 -8.33
CA TYR A 95 -1.26 -14.52 -7.60
C TYR A 95 -0.09 -15.38 -8.08
N ALA A 96 0.25 -15.31 -9.37
CA ALA A 96 1.45 -15.96 -9.89
C ALA A 96 2.73 -15.34 -9.29
N ASP A 97 2.73 -14.04 -9.06
CA ASP A 97 3.84 -13.34 -8.41
C ASP A 97 3.90 -13.64 -6.91
N LEU A 98 2.78 -13.53 -6.18
CA LEU A 98 2.69 -13.81 -4.74
C LEU A 98 3.14 -15.23 -4.38
N TYR A 99 2.79 -16.20 -5.21
CA TYR A 99 3.10 -17.62 -4.98
C TYR A 99 4.27 -18.12 -5.83
N GLY A 100 4.94 -17.24 -6.56
CA GLY A 100 6.07 -17.57 -7.44
C GLY A 100 7.25 -18.25 -6.74
N GLY A 101 7.39 -18.05 -5.42
CA GLY A 101 8.35 -18.73 -4.56
C GLY A 101 8.06 -20.20 -4.30
N VAL A 102 6.87 -20.73 -4.65
CA VAL A 102 6.50 -22.13 -4.42
C VAL A 102 6.99 -23.03 -5.55
N ALA A 103 7.72 -24.08 -5.21
CA ALA A 103 8.18 -25.10 -6.16
C ALA A 103 7.18 -26.26 -6.31
N ALA A 104 6.54 -26.68 -5.22
CA ALA A 104 5.59 -27.78 -5.19
C ALA A 104 4.57 -27.64 -4.06
N ALA A 105 3.36 -28.19 -4.27
CA ALA A 105 2.33 -28.30 -3.25
C ALA A 105 1.73 -29.73 -3.26
N ALA A 106 1.54 -30.33 -2.08
CA ALA A 106 1.03 -31.67 -1.88
C ALA A 106 0.02 -31.73 -0.72
N ALA A 107 -0.93 -32.66 -0.83
CA ALA A 107 -1.93 -32.99 0.18
C ALA A 107 -1.77 -34.49 0.54
N PRO A 108 -0.84 -34.85 1.45
CA PRO A 108 -0.57 -36.25 1.78
C PRO A 108 -1.75 -36.94 2.51
N ASP A 109 -2.55 -36.17 3.22
CA ASP A 109 -3.78 -36.61 3.87
C ASP A 109 -4.78 -35.45 3.89
N ALA A 110 -6.02 -35.69 4.36
CA ALA A 110 -7.11 -34.71 4.32
C ALA A 110 -6.86 -33.44 5.16
N GLN A 111 -5.91 -33.43 6.08
CA GLN A 111 -5.68 -32.33 7.02
C GLN A 111 -4.28 -31.70 6.90
N THR A 112 -3.41 -32.23 6.06
CA THR A 112 -2.01 -31.78 5.94
C THR A 112 -1.75 -31.26 4.55
N ALA A 113 -1.49 -29.95 4.43
CA ALA A 113 -1.02 -29.32 3.19
C ALA A 113 0.47 -29.00 3.31
N VAL A 114 1.26 -29.44 2.33
CA VAL A 114 2.72 -29.29 2.32
C VAL A 114 3.12 -28.44 1.12
N PHE A 115 3.87 -27.38 1.36
CA PHE A 115 4.45 -26.53 0.32
C PHE A 115 5.97 -26.62 0.36
N THR A 116 6.58 -26.84 -0.79
CA THR A 116 8.03 -26.75 -0.96
C THR A 116 8.36 -25.45 -1.63
N LEU A 117 9.22 -24.64 -1.03
CA LEU A 117 9.63 -23.35 -1.55
C LEU A 117 10.92 -23.48 -2.38
N ARG A 118 11.09 -22.54 -3.31
CA ARG A 118 12.34 -22.39 -4.06
C ARG A 118 13.41 -21.75 -3.16
N PRO A 119 14.70 -22.06 -3.34
CA PRO A 119 15.77 -21.33 -2.68
C PRO A 119 15.65 -19.81 -2.97
N GLY A 120 15.69 -18.99 -1.93
CA GLY A 120 15.57 -17.54 -2.04
C GLY A 120 14.12 -16.99 -2.03
N ALA A 121 13.11 -17.84 -1.81
CA ALA A 121 11.72 -17.39 -1.74
C ALA A 121 11.40 -16.45 -0.56
N GLY A 122 12.25 -16.44 0.49
CA GLY A 122 12.11 -15.57 1.64
C GLY A 122 10.92 -15.90 2.56
N ARG A 123 10.79 -15.13 3.64
CA ARG A 123 9.68 -15.26 4.60
C ARG A 123 8.35 -14.73 4.05
N ALA A 124 8.40 -13.77 3.13
CA ALA A 124 7.19 -13.23 2.49
C ALA A 124 6.37 -14.34 1.81
N ALA A 125 7.03 -15.30 1.14
CA ALA A 125 6.33 -16.43 0.53
C ALA A 125 5.58 -17.30 1.56
N ILE A 126 6.11 -17.43 2.79
CA ILE A 126 5.44 -18.16 3.87
C ILE A 126 4.21 -17.40 4.36
N LEU A 127 4.30 -16.08 4.54
CA LEU A 127 3.17 -15.24 4.94
C LEU A 127 2.10 -15.21 3.85
N ASN A 128 2.47 -15.02 2.59
CA ASN A 128 1.53 -15.08 1.46
C ASN A 128 0.76 -16.40 1.41
N LEU A 129 1.43 -17.54 1.68
CA LEU A 129 0.75 -18.83 1.78
C LEU A 129 -0.16 -18.91 3.01
N ALA A 130 0.28 -18.37 4.15
CA ALA A 130 -0.51 -18.37 5.37
C ALA A 130 -1.82 -17.56 5.21
N GLU A 131 -1.76 -16.45 4.52
CA GLU A 131 -2.90 -15.55 4.27
C GLU A 131 -3.75 -15.96 3.05
N MET A 132 -3.43 -17.06 2.39
CA MET A 132 -4.19 -17.55 1.25
C MET A 132 -5.60 -17.97 1.68
N TYR A 133 -6.62 -17.33 1.09
CA TYR A 133 -8.00 -17.77 1.22
C TYR A 133 -8.20 -19.13 0.58
N VAL A 134 -8.92 -20.03 1.25
CA VAL A 134 -9.14 -21.40 0.77
C VAL A 134 -10.53 -21.52 0.13
N LEU A 135 -10.54 -21.97 -1.11
CA LEU A 135 -11.73 -22.07 -1.94
C LEU A 135 -12.21 -23.53 -2.04
N PRO A 136 -13.53 -23.78 -2.11
CA PRO A 136 -14.09 -25.10 -2.25
C PRO A 136 -13.93 -25.65 -3.66
N ALA A 137 -13.02 -26.57 -3.90
CA ALA A 137 -12.77 -27.16 -5.22
C ALA A 137 -14.04 -27.73 -5.85
N HIS A 138 -14.93 -28.34 -5.05
CA HIS A 138 -16.18 -28.94 -5.53
C HIS A 138 -17.17 -27.90 -6.08
N PHE A 139 -17.20 -26.68 -5.54
CA PHE A 139 -18.05 -25.60 -6.06
C PHE A 139 -17.61 -25.16 -7.46
N TRP A 140 -16.33 -25.15 -7.72
CA TRP A 140 -15.75 -24.72 -8.99
C TRP A 140 -15.75 -25.84 -10.04
N ASN A 141 -16.07 -27.07 -9.67
CA ASN A 141 -16.11 -28.18 -10.62
C ASN A 141 -17.13 -27.91 -11.74
N GLY A 142 -16.63 -27.84 -12.98
CA GLY A 142 -17.43 -27.51 -14.15
C GLY A 142 -17.71 -26.02 -14.38
N ARG A 143 -17.10 -25.13 -13.57
CA ARG A 143 -17.12 -23.68 -13.77
C ARG A 143 -15.75 -23.19 -14.24
N ALA A 144 -15.72 -22.22 -15.17
CA ALA A 144 -14.49 -21.54 -15.54
C ALA A 144 -14.10 -20.57 -14.43
N PHE A 145 -12.93 -20.75 -13.85
CA PHE A 145 -12.46 -19.93 -12.73
C PHE A 145 -12.14 -18.50 -13.16
N ASP A 146 -11.63 -18.31 -14.38
CA ASP A 146 -11.25 -17.03 -14.98
C ASP A 146 -12.43 -16.20 -15.50
N ALA A 147 -13.68 -16.70 -15.32
CA ALA A 147 -14.91 -16.02 -15.73
C ALA A 147 -15.61 -15.33 -14.55
N PRO A 148 -16.32 -14.20 -14.78
CA PRO A 148 -17.15 -13.56 -13.75
C PRO A 148 -18.15 -14.53 -13.15
N LEU A 149 -18.17 -14.59 -11.82
CA LEU A 149 -19.08 -15.44 -11.04
C LEU A 149 -20.34 -14.66 -10.70
N ARG A 150 -21.50 -15.22 -11.03
CA ARG A 150 -22.82 -14.67 -10.66
C ARG A 150 -23.63 -15.56 -9.72
N ASP A 151 -23.24 -16.81 -9.58
CA ASP A 151 -23.77 -17.71 -8.55
C ASP A 151 -23.25 -17.30 -7.18
N PHE A 152 -24.06 -17.47 -6.13
CA PHE A 152 -23.63 -17.20 -4.78
C PHE A 152 -22.49 -18.15 -4.39
N PRO A 153 -21.32 -17.61 -4.01
CA PRO A 153 -20.18 -18.45 -3.69
C PRO A 153 -20.38 -19.25 -2.42
N VAL A 154 -19.91 -20.48 -2.43
CA VAL A 154 -19.76 -21.31 -1.23
C VAL A 154 -18.40 -20.96 -0.59
N GLY A 155 -18.35 -20.80 0.73
CA GLY A 155 -17.12 -20.50 1.44
C GLY A 155 -17.12 -20.99 2.87
N SER A 156 -16.00 -20.85 3.57
CA SER A 156 -15.79 -21.27 4.96
C SER A 156 -15.99 -20.14 5.97
N GLY A 157 -16.21 -18.92 5.48
CA GLY A 157 -16.24 -17.70 6.27
C GLY A 157 -17.52 -17.50 7.09
N PRO A 158 -17.54 -16.42 7.88
CA PRO A 158 -18.63 -16.08 8.80
C PRO A 158 -19.91 -15.64 8.10
N TYR A 159 -19.81 -15.21 6.84
CA TYR A 159 -20.93 -14.72 6.05
C TYR A 159 -21.10 -15.51 4.76
N GLN A 160 -22.33 -15.52 4.26
CA GLN A 160 -22.69 -15.99 2.93
C GLN A 160 -23.48 -14.91 2.20
N VAL A 161 -23.32 -14.81 0.89
CA VAL A 161 -24.14 -13.90 0.06
C VAL A 161 -25.59 -14.37 0.12
N SER A 162 -26.51 -13.46 0.44
CA SER A 162 -27.93 -13.74 0.56
C SER A 162 -28.80 -13.00 -0.46
N ALA A 163 -28.32 -11.85 -0.97
CA ALA A 163 -28.97 -11.11 -2.03
C ALA A 163 -27.96 -10.27 -2.80
N VAL A 164 -28.20 -10.03 -4.08
CA VAL A 164 -27.37 -9.19 -4.96
C VAL A 164 -28.27 -8.42 -5.92
N SER A 165 -28.02 -7.11 -6.01
CA SER A 165 -28.43 -6.24 -7.10
C SER A 165 -27.14 -5.68 -7.70
N TYR A 166 -26.69 -6.25 -8.83
CA TYR A 166 -25.40 -5.88 -9.43
C TYR A 166 -25.35 -4.38 -9.75
N GLY A 167 -24.25 -3.74 -9.38
CA GLY A 167 -24.04 -2.30 -9.52
C GLY A 167 -24.72 -1.46 -8.44
N ASP A 168 -25.45 -2.07 -7.50
CA ASP A 168 -26.29 -1.35 -6.53
C ASP A 168 -26.06 -1.86 -5.10
N THR A 169 -26.41 -3.13 -4.81
CA THR A 169 -26.39 -3.63 -3.42
C THR A 169 -25.96 -5.08 -3.35
N ILE A 170 -25.11 -5.41 -2.38
CA ILE A 170 -24.85 -6.78 -1.97
C ILE A 170 -25.20 -6.97 -0.49
N THR A 171 -25.85 -8.08 -0.17
CA THR A 171 -26.28 -8.41 1.19
C THR A 171 -25.72 -9.76 1.61
N TYR A 172 -25.18 -9.81 2.80
CA TYR A 172 -24.63 -11.00 3.43
C TYR A 172 -25.45 -11.38 4.66
N ALA A 173 -25.71 -12.68 4.82
CA ALA A 173 -26.28 -13.24 6.03
C ALA A 173 -25.21 -13.98 6.83
N ARG A 174 -25.18 -13.78 8.14
CA ARG A 174 -24.26 -14.50 9.03
C ARG A 174 -24.58 -15.99 9.04
N VAL A 175 -23.55 -16.83 8.94
CA VAL A 175 -23.66 -18.29 9.05
C VAL A 175 -23.93 -18.65 10.50
N LYS A 176 -25.16 -19.10 10.83
CA LYS A 176 -25.62 -19.32 12.23
C LYS A 176 -24.77 -20.31 13.02
N ASN A 177 -24.29 -21.39 12.37
CA ASN A 177 -23.48 -22.43 12.99
C ASN A 177 -22.07 -22.43 12.38
N TRP A 178 -21.52 -21.23 12.23
CA TRP A 178 -20.20 -21.09 11.68
C TRP A 178 -19.18 -21.86 12.53
N TRP A 179 -18.38 -22.69 11.89
CA TRP A 179 -17.46 -23.61 12.55
C TRP A 179 -16.38 -22.92 13.40
N ALA A 180 -16.00 -21.69 13.03
CA ALA A 180 -14.94 -20.92 13.68
C ALA A 180 -15.47 -19.91 14.73
N ALA A 181 -16.76 -19.82 14.99
CA ALA A 181 -17.35 -18.83 15.91
C ALA A 181 -16.74 -18.81 17.33
N ALA A 182 -16.08 -19.89 17.74
CA ALA A 182 -15.41 -20.00 19.03
C ALA A 182 -13.86 -19.94 18.91
N ASN A 183 -13.30 -19.67 17.73
CA ASN A 183 -11.87 -19.47 17.60
C ASN A 183 -11.47 -18.18 18.34
N PRO A 184 -10.39 -18.18 19.11
CA PRO A 184 -9.95 -16.99 19.86
C PRO A 184 -9.74 -15.74 18.99
N THR A 185 -9.35 -15.94 17.73
CA THR A 185 -9.09 -14.89 16.74
C THR A 185 -10.36 -14.29 16.14
N ASP A 186 -11.52 -14.94 16.33
CA ASP A 186 -12.79 -14.52 15.74
C ASP A 186 -13.80 -14.03 16.80
N VAL A 187 -13.49 -14.22 18.08
CA VAL A 187 -14.35 -13.75 19.17
C VAL A 187 -14.40 -12.22 19.16
N GLY A 188 -15.61 -11.67 19.04
CA GLY A 188 -15.84 -10.22 18.98
C GLY A 188 -15.91 -9.65 17.56
N PHE A 189 -15.65 -10.49 16.55
CA PHE A 189 -15.86 -10.16 15.14
C PHE A 189 -17.23 -10.64 14.63
N TYR A 190 -17.62 -10.10 13.46
CA TYR A 190 -18.79 -10.55 12.68
C TYR A 190 -20.11 -10.49 13.45
N ASN A 191 -20.36 -9.37 14.15
CA ASN A 191 -21.46 -9.24 15.10
C ASN A 191 -22.82 -8.95 14.46
N PHE A 192 -22.89 -8.62 13.17
CA PHE A 192 -24.16 -8.37 12.47
C PHE A 192 -24.78 -9.67 11.96
N ASP A 193 -26.10 -9.85 12.14
CA ASP A 193 -26.82 -10.96 11.51
C ASP A 193 -26.97 -10.78 10.00
N VAL A 194 -27.05 -9.51 9.57
CA VAL A 194 -27.09 -9.11 8.16
C VAL A 194 -26.14 -7.93 7.99
N PHE A 195 -25.26 -8.03 7.02
CA PHE A 195 -24.39 -6.96 6.56
C PHE A 195 -24.75 -6.63 5.11
N SER A 196 -25.02 -5.36 4.80
CA SER A 196 -25.30 -4.92 3.44
C SER A 196 -24.39 -3.77 3.06
N GLU A 197 -23.92 -3.78 1.83
CA GLU A 197 -23.12 -2.74 1.20
C GLU A 197 -23.89 -2.18 0.01
N GLU A 198 -24.09 -0.86 0.01
CA GLU A 198 -24.78 -0.12 -1.04
C GLU A 198 -23.75 0.71 -1.82
N PHE A 199 -23.77 0.61 -3.14
CA PHE A 199 -22.80 1.20 -4.04
C PHE A 199 -23.36 2.48 -4.66
N PHE A 200 -22.53 3.52 -4.69
CA PHE A 200 -22.85 4.83 -5.21
C PHE A 200 -21.83 5.26 -6.27
N HIS A 201 -22.29 6.00 -7.28
CA HIS A 201 -21.42 6.48 -8.35
C HIS A 201 -20.50 7.63 -7.94
N SER A 202 -20.73 8.28 -6.79
CA SER A 202 -19.87 9.36 -6.29
C SER A 202 -20.01 9.56 -4.79
N ASP A 203 -18.95 10.12 -4.18
CA ASP A 203 -18.93 10.49 -2.75
C ASP A 203 -20.07 11.44 -2.38
N ALA A 204 -20.42 12.40 -3.26
CA ALA A 204 -21.49 13.34 -2.99
C ALA A 204 -22.87 12.64 -2.88
N VAL A 205 -23.16 11.68 -3.75
CA VAL A 205 -24.41 10.90 -3.71
C VAL A 205 -24.43 9.98 -2.48
N ALA A 206 -23.31 9.30 -2.18
CA ALA A 206 -23.17 8.47 -0.99
C ALA A 206 -23.33 9.31 0.30
N LEU A 207 -22.82 10.54 0.34
CA LEU A 207 -23.03 11.45 1.46
C LEU A 207 -24.52 11.81 1.63
N GLN A 208 -25.24 12.12 0.55
CA GLN A 208 -26.67 12.44 0.62
C GLN A 208 -27.49 11.25 1.12
N ALA A 209 -27.19 10.03 0.65
CA ALA A 209 -27.83 8.80 1.15
C ALA A 209 -27.57 8.58 2.65
N PHE A 210 -26.34 8.82 3.10
CA PHE A 210 -25.99 8.76 4.52
C PHE A 210 -26.75 9.81 5.35
N LEU A 211 -26.77 11.07 4.91
CA LEU A 211 -27.50 12.14 5.60
C LEU A 211 -29.01 11.91 5.61
N ALA A 212 -29.55 11.24 4.57
CA ALA A 212 -30.94 10.77 4.53
C ALA A 212 -31.20 9.51 5.35
N ARG A 213 -30.19 8.98 6.08
CA ARG A 213 -30.26 7.78 6.93
C ARG A 213 -30.62 6.49 6.15
N GLN A 214 -30.30 6.44 4.85
CA GLN A 214 -30.46 5.22 4.03
C GLN A 214 -29.36 4.21 4.37
N VAL A 215 -28.16 4.66 4.73
CA VAL A 215 -27.04 3.84 5.19
C VAL A 215 -26.62 4.23 6.60
N ASP A 216 -26.07 3.28 7.35
CA ASP A 216 -25.76 3.44 8.78
C ASP A 216 -24.35 3.94 9.05
N ALA A 217 -23.42 3.68 8.12
CA ALA A 217 -22.03 4.10 8.22
C ALA A 217 -21.41 4.28 6.82
N ARG A 218 -20.35 5.10 6.77
CA ARG A 218 -19.50 5.24 5.59
C ARG A 218 -18.09 5.65 5.98
N ILE A 219 -17.12 5.29 5.13
CA ILE A 219 -15.79 5.87 5.12
C ILE A 219 -15.80 6.97 4.07
N GLU A 220 -15.42 8.19 4.46
CA GLU A 220 -15.32 9.33 3.57
C GLU A 220 -13.92 9.42 3.01
N THR A 221 -13.78 9.31 1.69
CA THR A 221 -12.50 9.41 0.99
C THR A 221 -12.20 10.81 0.48
N ALA A 222 -13.24 11.64 0.31
CA ALA A 222 -13.11 13.01 -0.14
C ALA A 222 -12.91 14.00 1.03
N ALA A 223 -11.67 14.37 1.31
CA ALA A 223 -11.32 15.28 2.41
C ALA A 223 -12.13 16.60 2.43
N PRO A 224 -12.44 17.27 1.30
CA PRO A 224 -13.31 18.45 1.30
C PRO A 224 -14.73 18.15 1.78
N LEU A 225 -15.30 16.98 1.46
CA LEU A 225 -16.62 16.59 1.95
C LEU A 225 -16.58 16.29 3.44
N TRP A 226 -15.50 15.65 3.94
CA TRP A 226 -15.31 15.45 5.36
C TRP A 226 -15.26 16.77 6.13
N ALA A 227 -14.54 17.75 5.61
CA ALA A 227 -14.36 19.05 6.27
C ALA A 227 -15.66 19.90 6.28
N SER A 228 -16.53 19.79 5.28
CA SER A 228 -17.64 20.70 5.11
C SER A 228 -18.99 20.11 4.70
N GLY A 229 -19.06 18.80 4.43
CA GLY A 229 -20.26 18.15 3.88
C GLY A 229 -21.30 17.70 4.91
N TYR A 230 -20.91 17.47 6.17
CA TYR A 230 -21.76 16.84 7.19
C TYR A 230 -22.59 17.85 7.99
N HIS A 231 -23.38 18.66 7.29
CA HIS A 231 -24.27 19.63 7.93
C HIS A 231 -25.66 19.03 8.17
N LEU A 232 -26.08 18.97 9.43
CA LEU A 232 -27.39 18.49 9.87
C LEU A 232 -28.09 19.52 10.74
N ALA A 233 -29.42 19.40 10.84
CA ALA A 233 -30.19 20.13 11.85
C ALA A 233 -29.75 19.72 13.26
N ASP A 234 -29.75 20.64 14.23
CA ASP A 234 -29.24 20.44 15.61
C ASP A 234 -29.78 19.19 16.30
N ALA A 235 -31.03 18.80 16.03
CA ALA A 235 -31.65 17.63 16.64
C ALA A 235 -31.05 16.30 16.16
N GLU A 236 -30.54 16.24 14.94
CA GLU A 236 -29.98 15.03 14.32
C GLU A 236 -28.46 14.91 14.57
N THR A 237 -27.77 16.03 14.79
CA THR A 237 -26.33 16.10 15.04
C THR A 237 -25.92 15.25 16.25
N LYS A 238 -26.80 15.06 17.25
CA LYS A 238 -26.54 14.25 18.45
C LYS A 238 -26.29 12.77 18.13
N ASN A 239 -26.90 12.27 17.07
CA ASN A 239 -26.77 10.86 16.67
C ASN A 239 -25.66 10.63 15.65
N LEU A 240 -25.14 11.67 15.03
CA LEU A 240 -24.00 11.59 14.11
C LEU A 240 -22.72 11.41 14.92
N ALA A 241 -21.92 10.41 14.56
CA ALA A 241 -20.52 10.28 14.93
C ALA A 241 -19.65 10.58 13.72
N MET A 242 -18.66 11.43 13.91
CA MET A 242 -17.55 11.66 12.98
C MET A 242 -16.25 11.32 13.70
N VAL A 243 -15.49 10.37 13.16
CA VAL A 243 -14.28 9.84 13.79
C VAL A 243 -13.14 9.86 12.77
N ASN A 244 -12.01 10.42 13.15
CA ASN A 244 -10.76 10.24 12.44
C ASN A 244 -10.05 9.04 13.07
N ALA A 245 -10.15 7.87 12.44
CA ALA A 245 -9.50 6.66 12.89
C ALA A 245 -8.07 6.63 12.33
N PRO A 246 -7.03 6.72 13.17
CA PRO A 246 -5.65 6.77 12.71
C PRO A 246 -5.31 5.59 11.80
N LEU A 247 -4.59 5.86 10.71
CA LEU A 247 -3.99 4.85 9.85
C LEU A 247 -2.53 4.68 10.23
N SER A 248 -2.05 3.45 10.24
CA SER A 248 -0.64 3.12 10.50
C SER A 248 -0.17 1.93 9.67
N LEU A 249 -0.81 1.69 8.53
CA LEU A 249 -0.31 0.75 7.55
C LEU A 249 1.02 1.23 6.98
N PRO A 250 2.00 0.35 6.78
CA PRO A 250 3.22 0.72 6.06
C PRO A 250 2.89 1.34 4.71
N ALA A 251 3.18 2.62 4.55
CA ALA A 251 2.81 3.39 3.35
C ALA A 251 3.92 3.38 2.29
N GLY A 252 5.18 3.30 2.71
CA GLY A 252 6.32 3.42 1.80
C GLY A 252 6.60 4.86 1.39
N ILE A 253 6.82 5.09 0.11
CA ILE A 253 7.03 6.43 -0.44
C ILE A 253 6.26 6.59 -1.75
N HIS A 254 5.56 7.71 -1.88
CA HIS A 254 4.82 8.11 -3.06
C HIS A 254 5.14 9.56 -3.42
N GLY A 255 5.24 9.88 -4.70
CA GLY A 255 5.50 11.26 -5.14
C GLY A 255 6.24 11.33 -6.45
N PHE A 256 6.81 12.51 -6.72
CA PHE A 256 7.61 12.68 -7.94
C PHE A 256 8.96 11.97 -7.79
N VAL A 257 9.23 11.00 -8.66
CA VAL A 257 10.51 10.31 -8.75
C VAL A 257 11.39 10.95 -9.82
N MET A 258 12.64 11.20 -9.49
CA MET A 258 13.64 11.79 -10.38
C MET A 258 14.51 10.70 -11.00
N ASN A 259 14.55 10.62 -12.33
CA ASN A 259 15.35 9.63 -13.05
C ASN A 259 16.83 10.03 -13.09
N THR A 260 17.65 9.42 -12.24
CA THR A 260 19.10 9.72 -12.16
C THR A 260 19.91 9.24 -13.35
N ARG A 261 19.30 8.48 -14.28
CA ARG A 261 19.93 8.14 -15.57
C ARG A 261 20.04 9.37 -16.47
N LYS A 262 19.18 10.37 -16.24
CA LYS A 262 19.26 11.68 -16.91
C LYS A 262 20.33 12.53 -16.25
N LYS A 263 21.23 13.11 -17.06
CA LYS A 263 22.37 13.93 -16.58
C LYS A 263 21.94 15.02 -15.59
N LEU A 264 20.76 15.60 -15.83
CA LEU A 264 20.18 16.64 -14.97
C LEU A 264 20.02 16.18 -13.51
N PHE A 265 19.50 15.00 -13.30
CA PHE A 265 19.23 14.45 -11.97
C PHE A 265 20.36 13.57 -11.43
N ALA A 266 21.51 13.49 -12.08
CA ALA A 266 22.68 12.77 -11.57
C ALA A 266 23.28 13.42 -10.32
N ASP A 267 23.24 14.75 -10.22
CA ASP A 267 23.74 15.51 -9.07
C ASP A 267 22.70 15.57 -7.93
N ALA A 268 23.07 15.08 -6.75
CA ALA A 268 22.19 15.07 -5.58
C ALA A 268 21.76 16.48 -5.13
N ARG A 269 22.59 17.51 -5.39
CA ARG A 269 22.26 18.91 -5.06
C ARG A 269 21.10 19.42 -5.90
N VAL A 270 21.01 19.00 -7.17
CA VAL A 270 19.85 19.30 -8.03
C VAL A 270 18.62 18.62 -7.49
N ARG A 271 18.68 17.32 -7.14
CA ARG A 271 17.54 16.60 -6.57
C ARG A 271 17.07 17.21 -5.24
N GLN A 272 18.01 17.57 -4.37
CA GLN A 272 17.68 18.24 -3.10
C GLN A 272 17.00 19.60 -3.35
N ALA A 273 17.45 20.35 -4.36
CA ALA A 273 16.81 21.61 -4.73
C ALA A 273 15.36 21.41 -5.21
N MET A 274 15.08 20.33 -5.95
CA MET A 274 13.72 19.98 -6.36
C MET A 274 12.82 19.66 -5.15
N VAL A 275 13.34 18.94 -4.16
CA VAL A 275 12.60 18.63 -2.91
C VAL A 275 12.33 19.89 -2.09
N LEU A 276 13.29 20.81 -2.02
CA LEU A 276 13.12 22.09 -1.32
C LEU A 276 12.09 23.01 -1.98
N ALA A 277 11.92 22.92 -3.30
CA ALA A 277 10.93 23.73 -4.03
C ALA A 277 9.48 23.25 -3.87
N PHE A 278 9.24 22.11 -3.23
CA PHE A 278 7.91 21.54 -3.06
C PHE A 278 7.26 21.98 -1.75
N ASP A 279 6.24 22.85 -1.81
CA ASP A 279 5.48 23.30 -0.65
C ASP A 279 4.36 22.31 -0.30
N PHE A 280 4.75 21.23 0.41
CA PHE A 280 3.80 20.20 0.84
C PHE A 280 2.71 20.77 1.74
N GLU A 281 3.05 21.62 2.70
CA GLU A 281 2.11 22.12 3.71
C GLU A 281 1.00 22.98 3.06
N TRP A 282 1.33 23.77 2.06
CA TRP A 282 0.34 24.54 1.30
C TRP A 282 -0.54 23.63 0.45
N ILE A 283 0.05 22.69 -0.29
CA ILE A 283 -0.68 21.70 -1.09
C ILE A 283 -1.64 20.89 -0.21
N ASN A 284 -1.15 20.37 0.92
CA ASN A 284 -1.98 19.62 1.87
C ASN A 284 -3.16 20.45 2.38
N ARG A 285 -2.91 21.70 2.76
CA ARG A 285 -3.97 22.60 3.25
C ARG A 285 -5.00 22.90 2.19
N VAL A 286 -4.58 23.22 0.97
CA VAL A 286 -5.47 23.71 -0.09
C VAL A 286 -6.21 22.57 -0.80
N MET A 287 -5.51 21.48 -1.12
CA MET A 287 -6.05 20.37 -1.88
C MET A 287 -6.68 19.29 -1.02
N PHE A 288 -6.10 19.03 0.16
CA PHE A 288 -6.49 17.91 1.01
C PHE A 288 -7.06 18.34 2.37
N SER A 289 -7.34 19.65 2.56
CA SER A 289 -7.89 20.18 3.82
C SER A 289 -7.07 19.81 5.06
N GLY A 290 -5.76 19.60 4.91
CA GLY A 290 -4.85 19.20 5.98
C GLY A 290 -4.93 17.71 6.35
N ALA A 291 -5.60 16.88 5.56
CA ALA A 291 -5.85 15.48 5.91
C ALA A 291 -4.66 14.53 5.63
N GLN A 292 -3.62 15.01 4.95
CA GLN A 292 -2.45 14.21 4.61
C GLN A 292 -1.33 14.33 5.65
N GLN A 293 -0.64 13.23 5.89
CA GLN A 293 0.65 13.19 6.58
C GLN A 293 1.75 13.03 5.54
N ARG A 294 2.80 13.89 5.60
CA ARG A 294 3.92 13.79 4.66
C ARG A 294 4.72 12.52 4.90
N GLU A 295 5.05 11.82 3.84
CA GLU A 295 5.95 10.67 3.90
C GLU A 295 7.38 11.14 4.13
N THR A 296 8.01 10.62 5.19
CA THR A 296 9.34 11.04 5.65
C THR A 296 10.39 9.93 5.58
N SER A 297 10.00 8.76 5.08
CA SER A 297 10.83 7.57 4.95
C SER A 297 10.37 6.75 3.74
N PHE A 298 11.26 5.94 3.18
CA PHE A 298 10.90 4.91 2.22
C PHE A 298 10.13 3.74 2.87
N PHE A 299 10.03 3.76 4.20
CA PHE A 299 9.28 2.82 5.03
C PHE A 299 8.32 3.57 5.97
N THR A 300 7.69 4.63 5.47
CA THR A 300 6.73 5.45 6.24
C THR A 300 5.69 4.55 6.93
N ASP A 301 5.36 4.87 8.19
CA ASP A 301 4.43 4.15 9.05
C ASP A 301 4.81 2.68 9.33
N SER A 302 6.07 2.31 9.12
CA SER A 302 6.62 1.01 9.48
C SER A 302 7.71 1.13 10.56
N PRO A 303 7.91 0.12 11.42
CA PRO A 303 9.07 0.03 12.30
C PRO A 303 10.41 0.03 11.55
N MET A 304 10.38 -0.13 10.23
CA MET A 304 11.56 -0.11 9.35
C MET A 304 11.98 1.31 8.94
N ALA A 305 11.19 2.34 9.26
CA ALA A 305 11.57 3.73 9.03
C ALA A 305 12.75 4.16 9.92
N SER A 306 13.80 4.73 9.33
CA SER A 306 14.93 5.25 10.07
C SER A 306 14.58 6.55 10.79
N SER A 307 15.08 6.75 12.00
CA SER A 307 14.89 7.97 12.78
C SER A 307 16.15 8.39 13.52
N GLY A 308 16.24 9.65 13.93
CA GLY A 308 17.37 10.17 14.69
C GLY A 308 18.72 9.94 14.03
N LEU A 309 19.77 9.77 14.82
CA LEU A 309 21.11 9.40 14.34
C LEU A 309 21.26 7.86 14.20
N PRO A 310 22.18 7.38 13.34
CA PRO A 310 22.41 5.94 13.20
C PRO A 310 22.81 5.27 14.51
N SER A 311 22.18 4.14 14.82
CA SER A 311 22.55 3.27 15.94
C SER A 311 23.95 2.65 15.74
N ALA A 312 24.50 2.05 16.79
CA ALA A 312 25.78 1.34 16.70
C ALA A 312 25.74 0.17 15.69
N ALA A 313 24.58 -0.47 15.50
CA ALA A 313 24.40 -1.54 14.51
C ALA A 313 24.41 -0.99 13.08
N GLU A 314 23.68 0.07 12.81
CA GLU A 314 23.68 0.77 11.52
C GLU A 314 25.07 1.34 11.18
N LEU A 315 25.76 1.94 12.18
CA LEU A 315 27.12 2.48 11.98
C LEU A 315 28.11 1.40 11.53
N ARG A 316 28.02 0.16 12.06
CA ARG A 316 28.90 -0.95 11.60
C ARG A 316 28.71 -1.25 10.11
N LEU A 317 27.48 -1.14 9.60
CA LEU A 317 27.15 -1.37 8.18
C LEU A 317 27.57 -0.19 7.30
N LEU A 318 27.39 1.03 7.77
CA LEU A 318 27.65 2.26 7.02
C LEU A 318 29.14 2.67 7.00
N GLN A 319 29.89 2.33 8.04
CA GLN A 319 31.28 2.74 8.23
C GLN A 319 32.24 2.37 7.06
N PRO A 320 32.12 1.19 6.42
CA PRO A 320 32.94 0.86 5.25
C PRO A 320 32.78 1.81 4.06
N PHE A 321 31.68 2.56 4.02
CA PHE A 321 31.34 3.49 2.96
C PHE A 321 31.56 4.96 3.34
N ARG A 322 32.09 5.24 4.54
CA ARG A 322 32.44 6.61 4.97
C ARG A 322 33.36 7.27 3.94
N GLY A 323 32.98 8.45 3.46
CA GLY A 323 33.68 9.15 2.36
C GLY A 323 33.19 8.81 0.94
N LYS A 324 32.28 7.81 0.80
CA LYS A 324 31.60 7.49 -0.46
C LYS A 324 30.09 7.77 -0.42
N ILE A 325 29.57 8.06 0.76
CA ILE A 325 28.16 8.41 1.02
C ILE A 325 28.10 9.78 1.68
N PRO A 326 26.94 10.47 1.65
CA PRO A 326 26.80 11.80 2.23
C PRO A 326 27.20 11.84 3.71
N HIS A 327 27.98 12.84 4.09
CA HIS A 327 28.43 13.01 5.48
C HIS A 327 27.26 13.19 6.45
N ALA A 328 26.16 13.80 5.98
CA ALA A 328 24.93 14.02 6.74
C ALA A 328 24.34 12.72 7.32
N VAL A 329 24.50 11.59 6.64
CA VAL A 329 24.08 10.25 7.15
C VAL A 329 24.63 9.96 8.55
N PHE A 330 25.80 10.49 8.90
CA PHE A 330 26.47 10.23 10.18
C PHE A 330 26.28 11.33 11.22
N THR A 331 25.85 12.52 10.83
CA THR A 331 25.99 13.73 11.65
C THR A 331 24.69 14.45 11.93
N ALA A 332 23.64 14.17 11.17
CA ALA A 332 22.34 14.81 11.36
C ALA A 332 21.19 13.82 11.11
N PRO A 333 20.11 13.89 11.86
CA PRO A 333 18.86 13.24 11.47
C PRO A 333 18.42 13.78 10.09
N PHE A 334 17.89 12.90 9.25
CA PHE A 334 17.25 13.37 8.01
C PHE A 334 15.96 14.11 8.35
N ALA A 335 15.71 15.21 7.65
CA ALA A 335 14.46 15.94 7.73
C ALA A 335 14.13 16.53 6.35
N LEU A 336 12.87 16.45 5.98
CA LEU A 336 12.32 17.19 4.83
C LEU A 336 12.11 18.66 5.21
N PRO A 337 12.11 19.58 4.23
CA PRO A 337 11.73 20.97 4.48
C PRO A 337 10.27 21.04 4.95
N VAL A 338 9.99 21.94 5.88
CA VAL A 338 8.64 22.21 6.39
C VAL A 338 8.38 23.68 6.23
N THR A 339 7.34 24.05 5.47
CA THR A 339 6.91 25.43 5.29
C THR A 339 5.82 25.80 6.31
N ASP A 340 5.40 27.07 6.35
CA ASP A 340 4.27 27.47 7.18
C ASP A 340 2.90 27.24 6.49
N GLY A 341 2.94 26.69 5.26
CA GLY A 341 1.78 26.43 4.43
C GLY A 341 1.09 27.70 3.93
N SER A 342 1.69 28.87 4.01
CA SER A 342 1.10 30.13 3.48
C SER A 342 1.08 30.17 1.96
N GLY A 343 1.92 29.39 1.30
CA GLY A 343 2.22 29.47 -0.13
C GLY A 343 3.40 30.41 -0.43
N ASP A 344 4.02 31.00 0.60
CA ASP A 344 5.28 31.74 0.50
C ASP A 344 6.43 30.84 0.97
N ASN A 345 6.97 30.06 0.02
CA ASN A 345 8.10 29.15 0.25
C ASN A 345 9.46 29.78 -0.11
N LEU A 346 9.53 31.12 -0.12
CA LEU A 346 10.74 31.85 -0.51
C LEU A 346 12.02 31.47 0.28
N PRO A 347 11.96 31.15 1.59
CA PRO A 347 13.14 30.66 2.32
C PRO A 347 13.70 29.35 1.74
N GLU A 348 12.83 28.40 1.38
CA GLU A 348 13.17 27.09 0.81
C GLU A 348 13.70 27.26 -0.63
N LEU A 349 13.06 28.11 -1.43
CA LEU A 349 13.52 28.45 -2.77
C LEU A 349 14.93 29.10 -2.77
N ARG A 350 15.25 29.93 -1.78
CA ARG A 350 16.60 30.48 -1.63
C ARG A 350 17.65 29.40 -1.34
N GLN A 351 17.32 28.40 -0.51
CA GLN A 351 18.18 27.26 -0.25
C GLN A 351 18.36 26.40 -1.52
N ALA A 352 17.24 26.12 -2.23
CA ALA A 352 17.27 25.42 -3.50
C ALA A 352 18.14 26.12 -4.53
N TYR A 353 18.00 27.43 -4.66
CA TYR A 353 18.83 28.25 -5.55
C TYR A 353 20.31 28.13 -5.21
N ALA A 354 20.67 28.22 -3.93
CA ALA A 354 22.07 28.10 -3.50
C ALA A 354 22.67 26.73 -3.87
N LEU A 355 21.91 25.65 -3.77
CA LEU A 355 22.32 24.31 -4.19
C LEU A 355 22.52 24.23 -5.71
N LEU A 356 21.63 24.82 -6.50
CA LEU A 356 21.72 24.84 -7.96
C LEU A 356 22.96 25.65 -8.43
N ILE A 357 23.24 26.81 -7.82
CA ILE A 357 24.46 27.56 -8.07
C ILE A 357 25.69 26.73 -7.71
N ALA A 358 25.69 26.06 -6.55
CA ALA A 358 26.78 25.18 -6.13
C ALA A 358 26.96 23.97 -7.08
N ALA A 359 25.88 23.53 -7.73
CA ALA A 359 25.91 22.48 -8.75
C ALA A 359 26.40 22.95 -10.12
N GLY A 360 26.65 24.28 -10.29
CA GLY A 360 27.23 24.86 -11.51
C GLY A 360 26.22 25.55 -12.42
N TRP A 361 24.95 25.62 -12.02
CA TRP A 361 23.94 26.39 -12.73
C TRP A 361 24.11 27.89 -12.52
N ARG A 362 23.69 28.72 -13.48
CA ARG A 362 23.81 30.18 -13.43
C ARG A 362 22.52 30.85 -13.89
N LEU A 363 22.10 31.90 -13.21
CA LEU A 363 20.92 32.66 -13.61
C LEU A 363 21.25 33.54 -14.81
N GLN A 364 20.50 33.37 -15.91
CA GLN A 364 20.56 34.19 -17.11
C GLN A 364 19.16 34.47 -17.64
N ASN A 365 18.78 35.72 -17.76
CA ASN A 365 17.45 36.11 -18.24
C ASN A 365 16.29 35.39 -17.47
N TRP A 366 16.38 35.36 -16.15
CA TRP A 366 15.40 34.71 -15.26
C TRP A 366 15.27 33.18 -15.44
N ARG A 367 16.25 32.54 -16.06
CA ARG A 367 16.34 31.09 -16.20
C ARG A 367 17.69 30.59 -15.68
N LEU A 368 17.68 29.44 -15.08
CA LEU A 368 18.91 28.73 -14.73
C LEU A 368 19.44 28.04 -15.98
N VAL A 369 20.71 28.27 -16.29
CA VAL A 369 21.41 27.66 -17.42
C VAL A 369 22.71 26.99 -16.96
N ASP A 370 23.14 25.97 -17.68
CA ASP A 370 24.39 25.29 -17.44
C ASP A 370 25.59 26.09 -18.01
N ALA A 371 26.79 25.48 -18.01
CA ALA A 371 28.02 26.11 -18.53
C ALA A 371 27.96 26.37 -20.05
N GLN A 372 27.14 25.63 -20.80
CA GLN A 372 26.93 25.75 -22.24
C GLN A 372 25.84 26.78 -22.57
N GLY A 373 25.06 27.20 -21.61
CA GLY A 373 23.92 28.13 -21.78
C GLY A 373 22.59 27.39 -21.99
N ASP A 374 22.57 26.08 -21.84
CA ASP A 374 21.35 25.29 -21.96
C ASP A 374 20.48 25.46 -20.70
N PRO A 375 19.16 25.67 -20.83
CA PRO A 375 18.28 25.90 -19.71
C PRO A 375 18.11 24.64 -18.85
N LEU A 376 17.92 24.85 -17.54
CA LEU A 376 17.47 23.82 -16.63
C LEU A 376 15.99 23.55 -16.91
N SER A 377 15.73 22.57 -17.75
CA SER A 377 14.39 22.20 -18.20
C SER A 377 14.21 20.69 -18.19
N PHE A 378 13.00 20.23 -17.82
CA PHE A 378 12.64 18.81 -17.81
C PHE A 378 11.13 18.60 -17.93
N GLU A 379 10.75 17.38 -18.28
CA GLU A 379 9.34 16.94 -18.35
C GLU A 379 8.91 16.25 -17.04
N ILE A 380 7.74 16.65 -16.53
CA ILE A 380 6.99 15.88 -15.53
C ILE A 380 5.94 15.06 -16.29
N LEU A 381 6.18 13.77 -16.41
CA LEU A 381 5.32 12.84 -17.14
C LEU A 381 4.24 12.30 -16.19
N LEU A 382 2.97 12.41 -16.58
CA LEU A 382 1.82 11.95 -15.80
C LEU A 382 0.95 10.98 -16.60
N ALA A 383 0.34 10.01 -15.91
CA ALA A 383 -0.70 9.13 -16.44
C ALA A 383 -2.09 9.55 -15.96
N ASP A 384 -2.19 10.03 -14.72
CA ASP A 384 -3.46 10.42 -14.10
C ASP A 384 -3.62 11.95 -14.14
N PRO A 385 -4.69 12.47 -14.78
CA PRO A 385 -4.99 13.89 -14.74
C PRO A 385 -5.21 14.47 -13.32
N HIS A 386 -5.54 13.66 -12.32
CA HIS A 386 -5.67 14.13 -10.94
C HIS A 386 -4.33 14.60 -10.35
N ASP A 387 -3.21 14.02 -10.79
CA ASP A 387 -1.87 14.41 -10.36
C ASP A 387 -1.48 15.82 -10.83
N GLU A 388 -2.16 16.35 -11.87
CA GLU A 388 -1.97 17.72 -12.35
C GLU A 388 -2.26 18.75 -11.24
N ALA A 389 -3.21 18.45 -10.34
CA ALA A 389 -3.55 19.32 -9.22
C ALA A 389 -2.36 19.58 -8.28
N ILE A 390 -1.43 18.63 -8.16
CA ILE A 390 -0.20 18.76 -7.38
C ILE A 390 0.95 19.27 -8.28
N ALA A 391 1.01 18.80 -9.52
CA ALA A 391 2.11 19.11 -10.43
C ALA A 391 2.13 20.60 -10.86
N PHE A 392 0.96 21.23 -11.10
CA PHE A 392 0.91 22.63 -11.53
C PHE A 392 1.43 23.62 -10.48
N PRO A 393 1.02 23.59 -9.21
CA PRO A 393 1.60 24.43 -8.17
C PRO A 393 3.11 24.20 -8.04
N TYR A 394 3.55 22.96 -8.04
CA TYR A 394 4.97 22.63 -7.96
C TYR A 394 5.77 23.19 -9.16
N ALA A 395 5.25 23.09 -10.38
CA ALA A 395 5.89 23.68 -11.55
C ALA A 395 5.94 25.22 -11.49
N ALA A 396 4.98 25.85 -10.83
CA ALA A 396 4.99 27.30 -10.59
C ALA A 396 6.14 27.68 -9.62
N ASP A 397 6.32 26.97 -8.51
CA ASP A 397 7.43 27.17 -7.58
C ASP A 397 8.80 26.95 -8.25
N LEU A 398 8.90 25.93 -9.09
CA LEU A 398 10.11 25.66 -9.89
C LEU A 398 10.40 26.79 -10.88
N LYS A 399 9.35 27.38 -11.47
CA LYS A 399 9.51 28.53 -12.38
C LYS A 399 10.02 29.76 -11.66
N ASP A 400 9.60 30.01 -10.44
CA ASP A 400 10.11 31.11 -9.61
C ASP A 400 11.58 30.92 -9.25
N LEU A 401 12.02 29.66 -9.18
CA LEU A 401 13.43 29.28 -9.03
C LEU A 401 14.24 29.47 -10.34
N GLY A 402 13.58 29.68 -11.48
CA GLY A 402 14.19 29.77 -12.81
C GLY A 402 14.36 28.41 -13.51
N VAL A 403 13.63 27.40 -13.09
CA VAL A 403 13.56 26.04 -13.66
C VAL A 403 12.33 25.93 -14.55
N ASP A 404 12.48 25.32 -15.72
CA ASP A 404 11.39 25.12 -16.69
C ASP A 404 10.90 23.66 -16.62
N ALA A 405 9.94 23.38 -15.74
CA ALA A 405 9.31 22.08 -15.62
C ALA A 405 8.01 22.03 -16.46
N GLN A 406 7.96 21.12 -17.42
CA GLN A 406 6.86 20.98 -18.37
C GLN A 406 6.00 19.76 -17.99
N ILE A 407 4.73 19.97 -17.64
CA ILE A 407 3.80 18.90 -17.30
C ILE A 407 3.24 18.32 -18.60
N ARG A 408 3.27 16.99 -18.68
CA ARG A 408 2.73 16.24 -19.81
C ARG A 408 1.95 15.03 -19.35
N THR A 409 0.64 15.10 -19.42
CA THR A 409 -0.26 13.97 -19.17
C THR A 409 -0.51 13.23 -20.49
N ILE A 410 -0.36 11.91 -20.48
CA ILE A 410 -0.55 11.05 -21.64
C ILE A 410 -1.43 9.85 -21.29
N ASP A 411 -1.88 9.13 -22.32
CA ASP A 411 -2.70 7.93 -22.10
C ASP A 411 -1.91 6.81 -21.38
N PRO A 412 -2.60 5.95 -20.60
CA PRO A 412 -1.93 4.93 -19.77
C PRO A 412 -1.04 3.97 -20.55
N SER A 413 -1.42 3.59 -21.79
CA SER A 413 -0.63 2.68 -22.61
C SER A 413 0.68 3.29 -23.10
N SER A 414 0.66 4.57 -23.46
CA SER A 414 1.86 5.34 -23.84
C SER A 414 2.73 5.62 -22.61
N TYR A 415 2.11 5.92 -21.46
CA TYR A 415 2.80 6.09 -20.21
C TYR A 415 3.56 4.82 -19.83
N GLN A 416 2.89 3.66 -19.80
CA GLN A 416 3.50 2.37 -19.46
C GLN A 416 4.73 2.06 -20.32
N ARG A 417 4.64 2.24 -21.65
CA ARG A 417 5.79 2.04 -22.54
C ARG A 417 6.98 2.94 -22.24
N ARG A 418 6.72 4.20 -21.84
CA ARG A 418 7.79 5.15 -21.47
C ARG A 418 8.43 4.76 -20.15
N ILE A 419 7.63 4.37 -19.15
CA ILE A 419 8.12 3.92 -17.84
C ILE A 419 8.96 2.65 -17.98
N GLU A 420 8.50 1.65 -18.72
CA GLU A 420 9.24 0.40 -18.99
C GLU A 420 10.63 0.65 -19.59
N ASN A 421 10.79 1.69 -20.39
CA ASN A 421 12.05 2.06 -21.01
C ASN A 421 12.82 3.15 -20.27
N TYR A 422 12.33 3.58 -19.10
CA TYR A 422 12.87 4.71 -18.32
C TYR A 422 12.99 6.00 -19.15
N ASP A 423 12.07 6.19 -20.11
CA ASP A 423 12.02 7.38 -20.98
C ASP A 423 11.17 8.48 -20.34
N PHE A 424 11.65 9.00 -19.24
CA PHE A 424 11.09 10.15 -18.52
C PHE A 424 12.21 10.87 -17.77
N ASP A 425 11.99 12.14 -17.45
CA ASP A 425 12.86 12.91 -16.57
C ASP A 425 12.38 12.82 -15.13
N MET A 426 11.13 13.19 -14.89
CA MET A 426 10.41 13.07 -13.61
C MET A 426 9.02 12.47 -13.88
N THR A 427 8.52 11.65 -12.96
CA THR A 427 7.17 11.08 -13.03
C THR A 427 6.63 10.83 -11.63
N VAL A 428 5.35 10.43 -11.51
CA VAL A 428 4.73 10.03 -10.25
C VAL A 428 4.80 8.52 -10.10
N GLU A 429 5.37 8.05 -8.99
CA GLU A 429 5.47 6.63 -8.69
C GLU A 429 5.30 6.37 -7.19
N SER A 430 4.93 5.14 -6.87
CA SER A 430 4.83 4.65 -5.51
C SER A 430 5.72 3.42 -5.32
N VAL A 431 6.45 3.39 -4.22
CA VAL A 431 7.17 2.20 -3.78
C VAL A 431 6.58 1.77 -2.44
N PRO A 432 5.86 0.64 -2.42
CA PRO A 432 5.21 0.17 -1.20
C PRO A 432 6.22 -0.26 -0.14
N ALA A 433 5.85 -0.14 1.11
CA ALA A 433 6.60 -0.72 2.23
C ALA A 433 5.82 -1.84 2.89
N THR A 434 6.54 -2.64 3.65
CA THR A 434 6.01 -3.66 4.57
C THR A 434 6.71 -3.55 5.91
N ASP A 435 6.13 -4.15 6.96
CA ASP A 435 6.82 -4.24 8.25
C ASP A 435 7.95 -5.30 8.26
N TYR A 436 8.07 -6.05 7.18
CA TYR A 436 9.13 -7.03 7.00
C TYR A 436 9.64 -7.06 5.55
N PRO A 437 10.38 -6.03 5.09
CA PRO A 437 11.00 -6.01 3.77
C PRO A 437 11.95 -7.20 3.58
N ASP A 438 12.14 -7.63 2.32
CA ASP A 438 13.01 -8.76 1.97
C ASP A 438 13.65 -8.53 0.59
N ALA A 439 13.84 -9.57 -0.20
CA ALA A 439 14.57 -9.57 -1.47
C ALA A 439 14.03 -8.57 -2.52
N GLU A 440 12.75 -8.14 -2.41
CA GLU A 440 12.14 -7.14 -3.31
C GLU A 440 12.86 -5.79 -3.26
N GLN A 441 13.56 -5.47 -2.16
CA GLN A 441 14.36 -4.23 -2.06
C GLN A 441 15.46 -4.17 -3.14
N ALA A 442 15.94 -5.34 -3.61
CA ALA A 442 16.89 -5.40 -4.71
C ALA A 442 16.26 -4.97 -6.06
N ASP A 443 14.96 -5.20 -6.24
CA ASP A 443 14.24 -4.79 -7.45
C ASP A 443 13.93 -3.29 -7.46
N TYR A 444 13.72 -2.68 -6.30
CA TYR A 444 13.48 -1.24 -6.18
C TYR A 444 14.76 -0.40 -6.20
N TRP A 445 15.85 -0.87 -5.57
CA TRP A 445 17.00 -0.02 -5.28
C TRP A 445 18.35 -0.58 -5.74
N GLY A 446 18.41 -1.84 -6.16
CA GLY A 446 19.66 -2.50 -6.54
C GLY A 446 20.24 -2.02 -7.89
N CYS A 447 21.58 -2.00 -8.00
CA CYS A 447 22.26 -1.64 -9.24
C CYS A 447 21.91 -2.54 -10.43
N ALA A 448 21.62 -3.80 -10.20
CA ALA A 448 21.18 -4.73 -11.26
C ALA A 448 19.81 -4.31 -11.82
N ALA A 449 18.86 -3.96 -10.95
CA ALA A 449 17.54 -3.47 -11.33
C ALA A 449 17.59 -2.13 -12.07
N ALA A 450 18.51 -1.24 -11.72
CA ALA A 450 18.66 0.05 -12.37
C ALA A 450 18.93 -0.05 -13.89
N ARG A 451 19.40 -1.20 -14.36
CA ARG A 451 19.76 -1.45 -15.77
C ARG A 451 18.78 -2.36 -16.50
N ARG A 452 17.75 -2.87 -15.79
CA ARG A 452 16.80 -3.82 -16.35
C ARG A 452 15.55 -3.07 -16.81
N PRO A 453 15.27 -2.98 -18.12
CA PRO A 453 14.03 -2.40 -18.64
C PRO A 453 12.80 -3.11 -18.03
N GLY A 454 11.72 -2.37 -17.79
CA GLY A 454 10.51 -2.89 -17.16
C GLY A 454 10.65 -3.25 -15.66
N GLY A 455 11.76 -2.85 -15.02
CA GLY A 455 11.95 -3.02 -13.58
C GLY A 455 11.41 -1.86 -12.76
N TYR A 456 11.36 -2.04 -11.44
CA TYR A 456 10.78 -1.08 -10.50
C TYR A 456 11.76 -0.03 -9.95
N ASN A 457 13.04 -0.08 -10.37
CA ASN A 457 14.01 0.94 -9.97
C ASN A 457 13.84 2.22 -10.82
N TYR A 458 12.73 2.90 -10.64
CA TYR A 458 12.34 4.10 -11.40
C TYR A 458 13.37 5.22 -11.27
N ALA A 459 13.86 5.47 -10.07
CA ALA A 459 14.86 6.51 -9.82
C ALA A 459 16.22 6.23 -10.44
N GLY A 460 16.53 5.01 -10.88
CA GLY A 460 17.84 4.64 -11.40
C GLY A 460 18.91 4.56 -10.33
N VAL A 461 18.53 4.22 -9.11
CA VAL A 461 19.46 4.10 -7.97
C VAL A 461 20.50 3.03 -8.25
N CYS A 462 21.78 3.37 -8.15
CA CYS A 462 22.87 2.41 -8.22
C CYS A 462 24.03 2.88 -7.33
N SER A 463 24.17 2.25 -6.17
CA SER A 463 25.20 2.57 -5.20
C SER A 463 25.71 1.28 -4.53
N PRO A 464 27.04 1.06 -4.49
CA PRO A 464 27.60 -0.09 -3.78
C PRO A 464 27.24 -0.11 -2.29
N ALA A 465 26.97 1.03 -1.66
CA ALA A 465 26.54 1.10 -0.28
C ALA A 465 25.10 0.59 -0.14
N ILE A 466 24.20 0.96 -1.06
CA ILE A 466 22.82 0.49 -1.10
C ILE A 466 22.76 -1.02 -1.36
N ASP A 467 23.48 -1.51 -2.38
CA ASP A 467 23.59 -2.95 -2.66
C ASP A 467 24.09 -3.75 -1.42
N ALA A 468 25.03 -3.18 -0.66
CA ALA A 468 25.54 -3.82 0.56
C ALA A 468 24.48 -3.84 1.68
N MET A 469 23.64 -2.81 1.83
CA MET A 469 22.56 -2.80 2.82
C MET A 469 21.47 -3.82 2.45
N ILE A 470 21.11 -3.92 1.17
CA ILE A 470 20.19 -4.94 0.66
C ILE A 470 20.75 -6.35 0.92
N ALA A 471 22.03 -6.58 0.64
CA ALA A 471 22.66 -7.88 0.92
C ALA A 471 22.70 -8.21 2.42
N ALA A 472 22.94 -7.21 3.28
CA ALA A 472 22.91 -7.35 4.73
C ALA A 472 21.51 -7.68 5.24
N GLU A 473 20.49 -7.06 4.71
CA GLU A 473 19.08 -7.29 5.01
C GLU A 473 18.67 -8.73 4.65
N ILE A 474 18.93 -9.17 3.42
CA ILE A 474 18.58 -10.53 2.94
C ILE A 474 19.30 -11.62 3.75
N SER A 475 20.56 -11.36 4.14
CA SER A 475 21.37 -12.31 4.91
C SER A 475 21.15 -12.26 6.42
N ALA A 476 20.31 -11.34 6.92
CA ALA A 476 20.06 -11.13 8.34
C ALA A 476 19.42 -12.37 8.98
N LYS A 477 19.98 -12.79 10.11
CA LYS A 477 19.49 -13.97 10.86
C LYS A 477 18.52 -13.60 11.97
N THR A 478 18.54 -12.34 12.41
CA THR A 478 17.64 -11.83 13.46
C THR A 478 16.88 -10.62 12.96
N LEU A 479 15.71 -10.38 13.55
CA LEU A 479 14.94 -9.16 13.25
C LEU A 479 15.75 -7.89 13.54
N ALA A 480 16.53 -7.88 14.60
CA ALA A 480 17.38 -6.74 14.97
C ALA A 480 18.45 -6.43 13.90
N ASP A 481 19.09 -7.46 13.33
CA ASP A 481 20.08 -7.27 12.25
C ASP A 481 19.38 -6.79 10.97
N LYS A 482 18.20 -7.35 10.64
CA LYS A 482 17.39 -6.93 9.50
C LYS A 482 16.97 -5.47 9.64
N THR A 483 16.40 -5.08 10.78
CA THR A 483 15.99 -3.70 11.07
C THR A 483 17.18 -2.74 10.93
N ALA A 484 18.36 -3.09 11.45
CA ALA A 484 19.56 -2.25 11.32
C ALA A 484 19.99 -2.08 9.86
N ALA A 485 19.89 -3.13 9.04
CA ALA A 485 20.24 -3.06 7.61
C ALA A 485 19.24 -2.18 6.83
N ILE A 486 17.93 -2.32 7.13
CA ILE A 486 16.88 -1.53 6.48
C ILE A 486 16.95 -0.06 6.92
N HIS A 487 17.16 0.23 8.21
CA HIS A 487 17.37 1.62 8.67
C HIS A 487 18.59 2.24 7.97
N ALA A 488 19.68 1.48 7.79
CA ALA A 488 20.85 1.98 7.06
C ALA A 488 20.53 2.21 5.58
N LEU A 489 19.73 1.33 4.94
CA LEU A 489 19.24 1.48 3.58
C LEU A 489 18.38 2.75 3.45
N ASP A 490 17.39 2.91 4.30
CA ASP A 490 16.48 4.07 4.32
C ASP A 490 17.24 5.39 4.43
N ARG A 491 18.23 5.48 5.35
CA ARG A 491 19.09 6.67 5.46
C ARG A 491 19.83 7.00 4.18
N LEU A 492 20.31 5.97 3.47
CA LEU A 492 21.02 6.18 2.20
C LEU A 492 20.07 6.66 1.11
N LEU A 493 18.86 6.09 1.05
CA LEU A 493 17.84 6.48 0.08
C LEU A 493 17.36 7.91 0.34
N LEU A 494 17.05 8.27 1.58
CA LEU A 494 16.63 9.61 1.99
C LEU A 494 17.70 10.65 1.64
N ASN A 495 18.96 10.41 2.00
CA ASN A 495 20.06 11.32 1.68
C ASN A 495 20.46 11.31 0.20
N GLY A 496 19.88 10.42 -0.60
CA GLY A 496 19.98 10.40 -2.05
C GLY A 496 19.03 11.37 -2.75
N TRP A 497 17.96 11.82 -2.07
CA TRP A 497 16.98 12.77 -2.59
C TRP A 497 16.33 12.30 -3.91
N TYR A 498 15.95 11.02 -3.99
CA TYR A 498 15.42 10.42 -5.22
C TYR A 498 13.96 10.77 -5.51
N PHE A 499 13.19 11.06 -4.46
CA PHE A 499 11.78 11.42 -4.52
C PHE A 499 11.54 12.83 -3.98
N VAL A 500 10.51 13.47 -4.51
CA VAL A 500 9.81 14.59 -3.88
C VAL A 500 8.57 13.98 -3.21
N PRO A 501 8.64 13.66 -1.91
CA PRO A 501 7.56 12.92 -1.26
C PRO A 501 6.30 13.75 -1.13
N TRP A 502 5.19 13.09 -1.40
CA TRP A 502 3.85 13.62 -1.16
C TRP A 502 3.39 13.29 0.25
N GLY A 503 2.12 12.92 0.40
CA GLY A 503 1.56 12.49 1.66
C GLY A 503 0.55 11.38 1.48
N VAL A 504 0.28 10.72 2.59
CA VAL A 504 -0.75 9.69 2.71
C VAL A 504 -1.84 10.15 3.68
N PRO A 505 -3.07 9.65 3.57
CA PRO A 505 -4.11 9.94 4.56
C PRO A 505 -3.64 9.60 5.98
N ALA A 506 -3.68 10.55 6.89
CA ALA A 506 -3.31 10.35 8.30
C ALA A 506 -4.35 9.52 9.07
N ALA A 507 -5.58 9.48 8.59
CA ALA A 507 -6.68 8.76 9.23
C ALA A 507 -7.75 8.37 8.20
N ALA A 508 -8.46 7.28 8.47
CA ALA A 508 -9.73 7.00 7.84
C ALA A 508 -10.82 7.89 8.46
N HIS A 509 -11.53 8.61 7.61
CA HIS A 509 -12.64 9.47 8.04
C HIS A 509 -13.94 8.67 8.07
N VAL A 510 -14.48 8.42 9.25
CA VAL A 510 -15.62 7.53 9.45
C VAL A 510 -16.81 8.29 10.00
N ALA A 511 -17.92 8.25 9.28
CA ALA A 511 -19.21 8.76 9.74
C ALA A 511 -20.19 7.61 10.00
N TYR A 512 -20.89 7.64 11.13
CA TYR A 512 -21.90 6.64 11.45
C TYR A 512 -23.00 7.17 12.38
N TRP A 513 -24.15 6.51 12.36
CA TRP A 513 -25.28 6.81 13.21
C TRP A 513 -25.18 6.06 14.54
N ARG A 514 -24.94 6.79 15.65
CA ARG A 514 -24.78 6.24 17.01
C ARG A 514 -25.98 5.47 17.56
N ASP A 515 -27.16 5.77 17.05
CA ASP A 515 -28.42 5.07 17.41
C ASP A 515 -28.65 3.79 16.60
N LYS A 516 -27.83 3.51 15.61
CA LYS A 516 -27.89 2.33 14.74
C LYS A 516 -26.75 1.35 15.01
N VAL A 517 -25.55 1.84 15.08
CA VAL A 517 -24.33 1.01 15.21
C VAL A 517 -23.39 1.55 16.26
N ALA A 518 -22.57 0.69 16.79
CA ALA A 518 -21.46 1.04 17.66
C ALA A 518 -20.15 0.54 17.07
N MET A 519 -19.18 1.43 17.03
CA MET A 519 -17.80 1.16 16.60
C MET A 519 -16.98 0.70 17.80
N GLN A 520 -16.19 -0.36 17.62
CA GLN A 520 -15.19 -0.79 18.59
C GLN A 520 -14.03 0.21 18.60
N PRO A 521 -13.69 0.83 19.72
CA PRO A 521 -12.49 1.63 19.84
C PRO A 521 -11.28 0.70 19.99
N ALA A 522 -10.66 0.33 18.89
CA ALA A 522 -9.41 -0.43 18.87
C ALA A 522 -8.41 0.29 17.98
N PRO A 523 -7.13 0.34 18.33
CA PRO A 523 -6.09 0.79 17.43
C PRO A 523 -5.89 -0.29 16.36
N LEU A 524 -6.44 -0.09 15.18
CA LEU A 524 -6.21 -0.92 14.00
C LEU A 524 -5.26 -0.20 13.06
N GLN A 525 -4.36 -0.92 12.40
CA GLN A 525 -3.51 -0.32 11.36
C GLN A 525 -4.33 0.23 10.19
N ILE A 526 -5.41 -0.47 9.83
CA ILE A 526 -6.34 -0.06 8.76
C ILE A 526 -7.33 1.03 9.18
N GLY A 527 -7.26 1.52 10.42
CA GLY A 527 -8.16 2.51 10.99
C GLY A 527 -9.53 1.96 11.37
N VAL A 528 -10.22 1.29 10.48
CA VAL A 528 -11.61 0.79 10.68
C VAL A 528 -11.79 -0.58 10.07
N ASP A 529 -12.40 -1.47 10.85
CA ASP A 529 -12.96 -2.74 10.36
C ASP A 529 -14.42 -2.87 10.81
N TYR A 530 -15.35 -2.91 9.87
CA TYR A 530 -16.79 -3.08 10.16
C TYR A 530 -17.11 -4.44 10.79
N ASP A 531 -16.23 -5.43 10.67
CA ASP A 531 -16.42 -6.75 11.25
C ASP A 531 -16.32 -6.74 12.78
N LEU A 532 -15.72 -5.68 13.36
CA LEU A 532 -15.66 -5.42 14.80
C LEU A 532 -16.83 -4.59 15.35
N TRP A 533 -17.73 -4.14 14.51
CA TRP A 533 -18.86 -3.31 14.92
C TRP A 533 -20.08 -4.17 15.31
N TRP A 534 -21.06 -3.55 15.95
CA TRP A 534 -22.33 -4.22 16.31
C TRP A 534 -23.54 -3.28 16.18
N ALA A 535 -24.72 -3.85 15.99
CA ALA A 535 -25.99 -3.13 16.02
C ALA A 535 -26.35 -2.72 17.46
N LYS A 536 -27.05 -1.59 17.59
CA LYS A 536 -27.63 -1.12 18.86
C LYS A 536 -29.10 -1.44 18.97
#